data_ec2b2aa4139ae4c8972328e9df9c11c4
#
_entry.id   ec2b2aa4139ae4c8972328e9df9c11c4
#
_cell.length_a   1.000
_cell.length_b   1.000
_cell.length_c   1.000
_cell.angle_alpha   90.00
_cell.angle_beta   90.00
_cell.angle_gamma   90.00
#
_symmetry.space_group_name_H-M   'P 1'
#
loop_
_entity.id
_entity.type
_entity.pdbx_description
1 polymer ?
#
loop_
_entity_poly.entity_id
_entity_poly.type
_entity_poly.pdbx_seq_one_letter_code
_entity_poly.pdbx_strand_id
1 'polypeptide(L)'
;CALPISQTKLTNVAGISSSASQKALDLFMKCRYLDEKTGSRGVIMATGTPLSNSVTELHTMMRFLEYDFLKDHGLSNFDNWVTVFGEQKTEWELAPAGNKFKERTRIANYTGLPELMSMFKQVADVRTADTLDLATPEMKYHIENIEATEFQKTLVQELSDRADDVQSGNIDPSVDNMLRITSDGRKLGLDPRLIDPSFEDSPDTKLNQCVRNVTQIYHDTAEEKLTQIIFCDLGVPKKNSQSTDKGENADEKSASERESLEEECDFCVYDDIRDKLIANGI
;
A
#
# COMPACT_ATOMS: atom_id res chain seq x y z
N CYS A 1 2.21 7.46 5.05
CA CYS A 1 3.45 8.26 4.97
C CYS A 1 4.59 7.46 5.56
N ALA A 2 5.45 6.89 4.71
CA ALA A 2 6.69 6.29 5.19
C ALA A 2 7.55 7.42 5.78
N LEU A 3 7.71 7.42 7.09
CA LEU A 3 8.62 8.33 7.75
C LEU A 3 10.04 7.86 7.46
N PRO A 4 10.95 8.72 6.97
CA PRO A 4 12.27 8.28 6.57
C PRO A 4 13.05 7.79 7.78
N ILE A 5 13.61 6.61 7.65
CA ILE A 5 14.68 6.18 8.49
C ILE A 5 15.86 7.08 8.12
N SER A 6 16.26 7.94 9.03
CA SER A 6 17.42 8.78 8.81
C SER A 6 18.66 7.89 8.76
N GLN A 7 19.32 7.81 7.60
CA GLN A 7 20.61 7.20 7.38
C GLN A 7 20.76 5.78 7.96
N THR A 8 20.42 4.79 7.16
CA THR A 8 20.74 3.39 7.45
C THR A 8 21.90 2.92 6.57
N LYS A 9 22.75 2.06 7.10
CA LYS A 9 23.78 1.34 6.36
C LYS A 9 23.24 0.05 5.73
N LEU A 10 22.00 -0.32 6.05
CA LEU A 10 21.34 -1.55 5.58
C LEU A 10 20.78 -1.35 4.16
N THR A 11 21.61 -1.02 3.19
CA THR A 11 21.20 -0.74 1.81
C THR A 11 20.79 -2.00 1.03
N ASN A 12 21.24 -3.18 1.46
CA ASN A 12 20.98 -4.45 0.78
C ASN A 12 19.83 -5.26 1.40
N VAL A 13 19.10 -4.67 2.36
CA VAL A 13 17.97 -5.33 3.03
C VAL A 13 16.66 -4.86 2.39
N ALA A 14 15.91 -5.80 1.84
CA ALA A 14 14.65 -5.48 1.17
C ALA A 14 13.58 -5.01 2.18
N GLY A 15 12.76 -4.04 1.79
CA GLY A 15 11.73 -3.45 2.63
C GLY A 15 12.21 -2.30 3.52
N ILE A 16 13.48 -1.92 3.44
CA ILE A 16 14.02 -0.74 4.11
C ILE A 16 14.12 0.40 3.09
N SER A 17 13.36 1.47 3.32
CA SER A 17 13.42 2.68 2.49
C SER A 17 14.17 3.78 3.23
N SER A 18 15.18 4.36 2.58
CA SER A 18 15.97 5.48 3.09
C SER A 18 15.60 6.82 2.46
N SER A 19 14.42 6.93 1.83
CA SER A 19 13.99 8.18 1.20
C SER A 19 13.76 9.27 2.23
N ALA A 20 14.45 10.40 2.10
CA ALA A 20 14.25 11.56 2.95
C ALA A 20 13.00 12.32 2.48
N SER A 21 11.96 12.36 3.32
CA SER A 21 10.79 13.21 3.10
C SER A 21 10.92 14.46 3.96
N GLN A 22 10.92 15.64 3.34
CA GLN A 22 10.95 16.91 4.07
C GLN A 22 9.72 17.07 4.97
N LYS A 23 8.53 16.63 4.52
CA LYS A 23 7.30 16.66 5.32
C LYS A 23 7.41 15.81 6.59
N ALA A 24 8.03 14.65 6.48
CA ALA A 24 8.23 13.76 7.62
C ALA A 24 9.26 14.34 8.61
N LEU A 25 10.32 14.97 8.11
CA LEU A 25 11.30 15.65 8.94
C LEU A 25 10.68 16.85 9.67
N ASP A 26 9.90 17.66 8.97
CA ASP A 26 9.20 18.82 9.57
C ASP A 26 8.23 18.36 10.67
N LEU A 27 7.44 17.31 10.42
CA LEU A 27 6.56 16.73 11.42
C LEU A 27 7.36 16.23 12.65
N PHE A 28 8.46 15.53 12.44
CA PHE A 28 9.31 15.03 13.50
C PHE A 28 9.86 16.19 14.36
N MET A 29 10.37 17.26 13.73
CA MET A 29 10.88 18.41 14.44
C MET A 29 9.80 19.11 15.27
N LYS A 30 8.58 19.22 14.74
CA LYS A 30 7.44 19.79 15.48
C LYS A 30 7.04 18.92 16.67
N CYS A 31 7.00 17.61 16.50
CA CYS A 31 6.75 16.68 17.62
C CYS A 31 7.84 16.79 18.70
N ARG A 32 9.09 16.82 18.31
CA ARG A 32 10.21 17.03 19.26
C ARG A 32 10.09 18.35 20.04
N TYR A 33 9.77 19.43 19.34
CA TYR A 33 9.55 20.72 20.00
C TYR A 33 8.42 20.67 21.04
N LEU A 34 7.30 20.00 20.69
CA LEU A 34 6.19 19.82 21.62
C LEU A 34 6.58 18.96 22.82
N ASP A 35 7.30 17.87 22.61
CA ASP A 35 7.78 17.01 23.68
C ASP A 35 8.66 17.77 24.68
N GLU A 36 9.61 18.56 24.20
CA GLU A 36 10.47 19.40 25.03
C GLU A 36 9.67 20.44 25.85
N LYS A 37 8.61 21.01 25.26
CA LYS A 37 7.75 22.02 25.91
C LYS A 37 6.79 21.42 26.94
N THR A 38 6.33 20.19 26.73
CA THR A 38 5.25 19.57 27.51
C THR A 38 5.72 18.43 28.42
N GLY A 39 7.01 18.10 28.40
CA GLY A 39 7.56 16.95 29.11
C GLY A 39 7.02 15.64 28.55
N SER A 40 7.13 15.45 27.24
CA SER A 40 6.71 14.26 26.48
C SER A 40 5.21 13.95 26.57
N ARG A 41 4.36 14.98 26.60
CA ARG A 41 2.90 14.85 26.66
C ARG A 41 2.16 15.58 25.54
N GLY A 42 2.89 16.12 24.56
CA GLY A 42 2.33 17.01 23.55
C GLY A 42 1.83 16.32 22.28
N VAL A 43 2.08 15.01 22.10
CA VAL A 43 1.79 14.30 20.84
C VAL A 43 0.98 13.05 21.13
N ILE A 44 -0.16 12.91 20.42
CA ILE A 44 -0.99 11.72 20.44
C ILE A 44 -1.13 11.23 18.99
N MET A 45 -0.83 9.98 18.76
CA MET A 45 -1.01 9.32 17.47
C MET A 45 -2.04 8.22 17.58
N ALA A 46 -3.00 8.17 16.64
CA ALA A 46 -4.01 7.12 16.59
C ALA A 46 -3.96 6.42 15.24
N THR A 47 -3.93 5.09 15.25
CA THR A 47 -3.95 4.26 14.03
C THR A 47 -4.60 2.91 14.32
N GLY A 48 -5.33 2.38 13.34
CA GLY A 48 -5.84 1.01 13.40
C GLY A 48 -4.81 -0.04 12.95
N THR A 49 -3.70 0.39 12.31
CA THR A 49 -2.69 -0.50 11.72
C THR A 49 -1.29 0.04 12.03
N PRO A 50 -0.79 -0.16 13.28
CA PRO A 50 0.51 0.38 13.68
C PRO A 50 1.68 -0.21 12.89
N LEU A 51 1.54 -1.45 12.41
CA LEU A 51 2.52 -2.17 11.60
C LEU A 51 1.80 -2.72 10.38
N SER A 52 2.14 -2.24 9.19
CA SER A 52 1.48 -2.68 7.96
C SER A 52 2.45 -3.34 6.97
N ASN A 53 3.59 -2.71 6.70
CA ASN A 53 4.46 -3.13 5.60
C ASN A 53 5.88 -3.49 6.03
N SER A 54 6.37 -2.96 7.14
CA SER A 54 7.77 -3.12 7.52
C SER A 54 7.99 -3.00 9.02
N VAL A 55 8.93 -3.79 9.51
CA VAL A 55 9.44 -3.69 10.90
C VAL A 55 9.98 -2.31 11.24
N THR A 56 10.38 -1.53 10.21
CA THR A 56 10.89 -0.16 10.37
C THR A 56 9.83 0.81 10.89
N GLU A 57 8.56 0.50 10.67
CA GLU A 57 7.44 1.35 11.10
C GLU A 57 7.38 1.43 12.63
N LEU A 58 7.64 0.32 13.32
CA LEU A 58 7.65 0.32 14.78
C LEU A 58 8.73 1.23 15.34
N HIS A 59 9.97 1.12 14.86
CA HIS A 59 11.05 2.03 15.27
C HIS A 59 10.70 3.49 15.00
N THR A 60 10.09 3.75 13.84
CA THR A 60 9.66 5.09 13.48
C THR A 60 8.63 5.64 14.47
N MET A 61 7.63 4.84 14.85
CA MET A 61 6.64 5.27 15.84
C MET A 61 7.26 5.52 17.22
N MET A 62 8.14 4.61 17.68
CA MET A 62 8.89 4.80 18.92
C MET A 62 9.72 6.10 18.90
N ARG A 63 10.33 6.45 17.77
CA ARG A 63 11.05 7.72 17.63
C ARG A 63 10.17 8.97 17.81
N PHE A 64 8.89 8.88 17.44
CA PHE A 64 7.95 9.98 17.66
C PHE A 64 7.44 10.06 19.09
N LEU A 65 7.30 8.93 19.76
CA LEU A 65 6.62 8.82 21.05
C LEU A 65 7.58 8.77 22.24
N GLU A 66 8.79 8.23 22.06
CA GLU A 66 9.74 8.00 23.14
C GLU A 66 11.20 8.23 22.71
N TYR A 67 11.45 9.27 21.94
CA TYR A 67 12.79 9.54 21.37
C TYR A 67 13.89 9.63 22.42
N ASP A 68 13.66 10.29 23.54
CA ASP A 68 14.69 10.47 24.58
C ASP A 68 15.03 9.13 25.25
N PHE A 69 14.02 8.29 25.49
CA PHE A 69 14.24 6.93 25.95
C PHE A 69 15.11 6.11 24.99
N LEU A 70 14.79 6.15 23.69
CA LEU A 70 15.59 5.48 22.67
C LEU A 70 17.03 6.02 22.61
N LYS A 71 17.20 7.33 22.77
CA LYS A 71 18.52 7.98 22.75
C LYS A 71 19.37 7.54 23.94
N ASP A 72 18.79 7.50 25.14
CA ASP A 72 19.47 7.13 26.38
C ASP A 72 19.92 5.66 26.35
N HIS A 73 19.22 4.82 25.59
CA HIS A 73 19.56 3.40 25.40
C HIS A 73 20.36 3.13 24.13
N GLY A 74 20.76 4.16 23.37
CA GLY A 74 21.52 4.01 22.13
C GLY A 74 20.74 3.43 20.95
N LEU A 75 19.39 3.41 21.04
CA LEU A 75 18.46 2.80 20.09
C LEU A 75 17.81 3.82 19.14
N SER A 76 18.15 5.10 19.24
CA SER A 76 17.57 6.15 18.40
C SER A 76 17.99 6.03 16.92
N ASN A 77 19.11 5.36 16.64
CA ASN A 77 19.54 4.99 15.30
C ASN A 77 18.91 3.66 14.92
N PHE A 78 18.37 3.60 13.70
CA PHE A 78 17.70 2.40 13.20
C PHE A 78 18.59 1.16 13.14
N ASP A 79 19.86 1.33 12.70
CA ASP A 79 20.78 0.19 12.58
C ASP A 79 21.08 -0.45 13.94
N ASN A 80 21.22 0.37 14.98
CA ASN A 80 21.42 -0.11 16.34
C ASN A 80 20.17 -0.84 16.86
N TRP A 81 19.00 -0.25 16.63
CA TRP A 81 17.73 -0.84 17.01
C TRP A 81 17.50 -2.21 16.33
N VAL A 82 17.75 -2.29 15.03
CA VAL A 82 17.63 -3.55 14.26
C VAL A 82 18.65 -4.59 14.74
N THR A 83 19.86 -4.18 15.12
CA THR A 83 20.86 -5.13 15.64
C THR A 83 20.38 -5.82 16.93
N VAL A 84 19.56 -5.12 17.72
CA VAL A 84 19.02 -5.66 18.98
C VAL A 84 17.72 -6.45 18.75
N PHE A 85 16.83 -5.91 17.90
CA PHE A 85 15.46 -6.40 17.77
C PHE A 85 15.12 -7.06 16.44
N GLY A 86 16.03 -7.06 15.47
CA GLY A 86 15.77 -7.59 14.14
C GLY A 86 16.64 -8.77 13.79
N GLU A 87 16.05 -9.83 13.28
CA GLU A 87 16.75 -10.96 12.69
C GLU A 87 16.70 -10.86 11.17
N GLN A 88 17.88 -10.77 10.53
CA GLN A 88 17.99 -10.78 9.08
C GLN A 88 18.01 -12.23 8.57
N LYS A 89 17.17 -12.51 7.56
CA LYS A 89 17.17 -13.78 6.83
C LYS A 89 17.35 -13.54 5.35
N THR A 90 18.13 -14.39 4.72
CA THR A 90 18.30 -14.42 3.26
C THR A 90 17.59 -15.65 2.74
N GLU A 91 16.61 -15.44 1.88
CA GLU A 91 15.80 -16.49 1.28
C GLU A 91 15.70 -16.29 -0.24
N TRP A 92 15.43 -17.39 -0.95
CA TRP A 92 15.16 -17.36 -2.37
C TRP A 92 13.72 -16.95 -2.61
N GLU A 93 13.52 -15.76 -3.17
CA GLU A 93 12.19 -15.25 -3.55
C GLU A 93 12.02 -15.30 -5.07
N LEU A 94 10.79 -15.54 -5.52
CA LEU A 94 10.46 -15.42 -6.92
C LEU A 94 10.64 -13.96 -7.37
N ALA A 95 11.40 -13.76 -8.44
CA ALA A 95 11.55 -12.43 -9.03
C ALA A 95 10.19 -11.89 -9.50
N PRO A 96 9.99 -10.56 -9.54
CA PRO A 96 8.72 -9.96 -9.97
C PRO A 96 8.24 -10.41 -11.36
N ALA A 97 9.18 -10.77 -12.25
CA ALA A 97 8.87 -11.34 -13.58
C ALA A 97 8.30 -12.76 -13.54
N GLY A 98 8.34 -13.45 -12.37
CA GLY A 98 7.78 -14.77 -12.21
C GLY A 98 8.60 -15.94 -12.81
N ASN A 99 9.76 -15.66 -13.41
CA ASN A 99 10.56 -16.62 -14.19
C ASN A 99 11.85 -17.05 -13.54
N LYS A 100 12.31 -16.39 -12.50
CA LYS A 100 13.61 -16.65 -11.81
C LYS A 100 13.46 -16.51 -10.31
N PHE A 101 14.30 -17.22 -9.56
CA PHE A 101 14.50 -17.00 -8.14
C PHE A 101 15.70 -16.09 -7.91
N LYS A 102 15.57 -15.18 -6.94
CA LYS A 102 16.62 -14.26 -6.54
C LYS A 102 16.77 -14.29 -5.02
N GLU A 103 17.99 -14.32 -4.54
CA GLU A 103 18.27 -14.15 -3.11
C GLU A 103 17.89 -12.74 -2.66
N ARG A 104 17.13 -12.68 -1.58
CA ARG A 104 16.78 -11.43 -0.90
C ARG A 104 16.97 -11.55 0.59
N THR A 105 17.68 -10.58 1.16
CA THR A 105 17.81 -10.42 2.60
C THR A 105 16.68 -9.51 3.10
N ARG A 106 15.96 -9.95 4.11
CA ARG A 106 14.92 -9.18 4.80
C ARG A 106 15.12 -9.26 6.31
N ILE A 107 14.54 -8.30 7.03
CA ILE A 107 14.30 -8.47 8.46
C ILE A 107 13.03 -9.32 8.56
N ALA A 108 13.21 -10.60 8.92
CA ALA A 108 12.13 -11.58 8.89
C ALA A 108 11.42 -11.75 10.24
N ASN A 109 12.15 -11.60 11.33
CA ASN A 109 11.61 -11.80 12.67
C ASN A 109 12.06 -10.68 13.62
N TYR A 110 11.32 -10.56 14.71
CA TYR A 110 11.78 -9.80 15.88
C TYR A 110 12.51 -10.72 16.87
N THR A 111 13.63 -10.23 17.37
CA THR A 111 14.32 -10.78 18.52
C THR A 111 13.99 -9.94 19.76
N GLY A 112 14.04 -10.50 20.97
CA GLY A 112 13.73 -9.74 22.19
C GLY A 112 12.30 -9.14 22.20
N LEU A 113 11.33 -9.86 21.63
CA LEU A 113 9.96 -9.37 21.50
C LEU A 113 9.33 -8.95 22.84
N PRO A 114 9.53 -9.67 23.98
CA PRO A 114 8.99 -9.24 25.26
C PRO A 114 9.50 -7.88 25.72
N GLU A 115 10.79 -7.63 25.57
CA GLU A 115 11.45 -6.36 25.89
C GLU A 115 10.93 -5.24 25.00
N LEU A 116 10.89 -5.48 23.69
CA LEU A 116 10.38 -4.54 22.71
C LEU A 116 8.93 -4.15 22.99
N MET A 117 8.10 -5.14 23.28
CA MET A 117 6.69 -4.89 23.62
C MET A 117 6.54 -4.18 24.97
N SER A 118 7.42 -4.45 25.93
CA SER A 118 7.42 -3.75 27.21
C SER A 118 7.77 -2.27 27.04
N MET A 119 8.76 -1.96 26.18
CA MET A 119 9.11 -0.58 25.82
C MET A 119 7.92 0.12 25.16
N PHE A 120 7.38 -0.45 24.10
CA PHE A 120 6.30 0.16 23.33
C PHE A 120 5.02 0.40 24.16
N LYS A 121 4.68 -0.52 25.06
CA LYS A 121 3.52 -0.39 25.97
C LYS A 121 3.63 0.75 26.96
N GLN A 122 4.81 1.31 27.20
CA GLN A 122 4.96 2.47 28.08
C GLN A 122 4.35 3.74 27.44
N VAL A 123 4.29 3.78 26.13
CA VAL A 123 3.84 4.97 25.36
C VAL A 123 2.63 4.68 24.46
N ALA A 124 2.16 3.43 24.42
CA ALA A 124 1.05 3.00 23.57
C ALA A 124 -0.07 2.30 24.37
N ASP A 125 -1.31 2.74 24.17
CA ASP A 125 -2.51 2.00 24.56
C ASP A 125 -2.96 1.15 23.39
N VAL A 126 -2.75 -0.17 23.48
CA VAL A 126 -3.05 -1.13 22.42
C VAL A 126 -4.37 -1.82 22.75
N ARG A 127 -5.36 -1.66 21.88
CA ARG A 127 -6.66 -2.31 21.95
C ARG A 127 -6.82 -3.22 20.75
N THR A 128 -6.91 -4.52 21.01
CA THR A 128 -7.19 -5.54 19.99
C THR A 128 -8.67 -5.89 19.98
N ALA A 129 -9.16 -6.50 18.90
CA ALA A 129 -10.55 -6.93 18.80
C ALA A 129 -10.98 -7.82 19.99
N ASP A 130 -10.07 -8.65 20.49
CA ASP A 130 -10.31 -9.56 21.62
C ASP A 130 -10.50 -8.82 22.95
N THR A 131 -9.97 -7.59 23.07
CA THR A 131 -10.09 -6.76 24.28
C THR A 131 -11.26 -5.78 24.21
N LEU A 132 -11.87 -5.65 23.04
CA LEU A 132 -13.03 -4.80 22.79
C LEU A 132 -14.27 -5.70 22.71
N ASP A 133 -15.21 -5.50 23.61
CA ASP A 133 -16.51 -6.19 23.57
C ASP A 133 -17.39 -5.54 22.49
N LEU A 134 -17.00 -5.75 21.23
CA LEU A 134 -17.72 -5.23 20.07
C LEU A 134 -18.68 -6.30 19.55
N ALA A 135 -19.92 -5.93 19.37
CA ALA A 135 -20.89 -6.76 18.67
C ALA A 135 -20.49 -6.87 17.19
N THR A 136 -19.66 -7.85 16.85
CA THR A 136 -19.26 -8.12 15.47
C THR A 136 -20.15 -9.21 14.87
N PRO A 137 -20.65 -9.01 13.63
CA PRO A 137 -21.40 -10.05 12.95
C PRO A 137 -20.52 -11.25 12.60
N GLU A 138 -21.13 -12.40 12.46
CA GLU A 138 -20.45 -13.59 11.93
C GLU A 138 -20.05 -13.34 10.48
N MET A 139 -18.78 -13.52 10.18
CA MET A 139 -18.23 -13.29 8.84
C MET A 139 -18.11 -14.60 8.07
N LYS A 140 -18.67 -14.63 6.84
CA LYS A 140 -18.52 -15.73 5.90
C LYS A 140 -17.73 -15.26 4.67
N TYR A 141 -16.69 -16.00 4.34
CA TYR A 141 -15.89 -15.71 3.15
C TYR A 141 -16.41 -16.50 1.96
N HIS A 142 -16.66 -15.81 0.84
CA HIS A 142 -16.85 -16.39 -0.46
C HIS A 142 -15.72 -15.95 -1.38
N ILE A 143 -14.97 -16.89 -1.90
CA ILE A 143 -13.84 -16.62 -2.80
C ILE A 143 -14.26 -17.01 -4.20
N GLU A 144 -14.35 -16.00 -5.09
CA GLU A 144 -14.63 -16.19 -6.51
C GLU A 144 -13.30 -16.19 -7.27
N ASN A 145 -12.95 -17.32 -7.85
CA ASN A 145 -11.77 -17.45 -8.71
C ASN A 145 -12.21 -17.37 -10.18
N ILE A 146 -11.65 -16.40 -10.88
CA ILE A 146 -11.91 -16.19 -12.31
C ILE A 146 -10.66 -16.60 -13.06
N GLU A 147 -10.82 -17.52 -14.01
CA GLU A 147 -9.73 -17.95 -14.85
C GLU A 147 -9.33 -16.84 -15.83
N ALA A 148 -8.03 -16.69 -16.05
CA ALA A 148 -7.52 -15.74 -17.03
C ALA A 148 -7.87 -16.21 -18.45
N THR A 149 -8.40 -15.29 -19.25
CA THR A 149 -8.64 -15.54 -20.68
C THR A 149 -7.31 -15.73 -21.43
N GLU A 150 -7.34 -16.35 -22.60
CA GLU A 150 -6.12 -16.52 -23.45
C GLU A 150 -5.52 -15.14 -23.80
N PHE A 151 -6.36 -14.15 -24.00
CA PHE A 151 -5.93 -12.77 -24.23
C PHE A 151 -5.14 -12.22 -23.03
N GLN A 152 -5.67 -12.38 -21.82
CA GLN A 152 -4.97 -11.95 -20.61
C GLN A 152 -3.64 -12.69 -20.40
N LYS A 153 -3.58 -13.99 -20.73
CA LYS A 153 -2.33 -14.77 -20.65
C LYS A 153 -1.27 -14.22 -21.60
N THR A 154 -1.67 -13.80 -22.81
CA THR A 154 -0.76 -13.15 -23.77
C THR A 154 -0.21 -11.84 -23.20
N LEU A 155 -1.06 -10.98 -22.64
CA LEU A 155 -0.61 -9.73 -22.04
C LEU A 155 0.29 -9.97 -20.81
N VAL A 156 0.05 -11.01 -20.02
CA VAL A 156 0.94 -11.39 -18.91
C VAL A 156 2.33 -11.78 -19.44
N GLN A 157 2.39 -12.50 -20.57
CA GLN A 157 3.68 -12.83 -21.18
C GLN A 157 4.42 -11.57 -21.65
N GLU A 158 3.74 -10.62 -22.26
CA GLU A 158 4.33 -9.34 -22.67
C GLU A 158 4.88 -8.55 -21.45
N LEU A 159 4.14 -8.54 -20.33
CA LEU A 159 4.63 -7.93 -19.08
C LEU A 159 5.87 -8.64 -18.53
N SER A 160 5.94 -9.96 -18.66
CA SER A 160 7.12 -10.74 -18.26
C SER A 160 8.34 -10.42 -19.13
N ASP A 161 8.16 -10.31 -20.43
CA ASP A 161 9.23 -9.96 -21.38
C ASP A 161 9.75 -8.54 -21.11
N ARG A 162 8.85 -7.57 -20.88
CA ARG A 162 9.22 -6.19 -20.44
C ARG A 162 10.02 -6.20 -19.14
N ALA A 163 9.62 -7.03 -18.17
CA ALA A 163 10.33 -7.13 -16.90
C ALA A 163 11.75 -7.69 -17.05
N ASP A 164 11.94 -8.66 -17.95
CA ASP A 164 13.26 -9.19 -18.27
C ASP A 164 14.16 -8.14 -18.96
N ASP A 165 13.60 -7.35 -19.86
CA ASP A 165 14.33 -6.26 -20.54
C ASP A 165 14.76 -5.16 -19.56
N VAL A 166 13.90 -4.76 -18.65
CA VAL A 166 14.25 -3.80 -17.58
C VAL A 166 15.34 -4.36 -16.65
N GLN A 167 15.22 -5.64 -16.26
CA GLN A 167 16.23 -6.28 -15.39
C GLN A 167 17.59 -6.47 -16.08
N SER A 168 17.58 -6.65 -17.39
CA SER A 168 18.80 -6.79 -18.20
C SER A 168 19.48 -5.45 -18.50
N GLY A 169 18.82 -4.33 -18.14
CA GLY A 169 19.31 -2.98 -18.42
C GLY A 169 19.21 -2.57 -19.89
N ASN A 170 18.39 -3.27 -20.68
CA ASN A 170 18.20 -3.01 -22.10
C ASN A 170 17.32 -1.79 -22.36
N ILE A 171 16.53 -1.37 -21.36
CA ILE A 171 15.56 -0.26 -21.46
C ILE A 171 15.93 0.81 -20.44
N ASP A 172 15.85 2.08 -20.86
CA ASP A 172 16.03 3.22 -19.97
C ASP A 172 14.91 3.24 -18.92
N PRO A 173 15.22 3.38 -17.61
CA PRO A 173 14.22 3.41 -16.54
C PRO A 173 13.16 4.52 -16.67
N SER A 174 13.44 5.57 -17.48
CA SER A 174 12.48 6.63 -17.79
C SER A 174 11.42 6.19 -18.83
N VAL A 175 11.75 5.20 -19.65
CA VAL A 175 10.85 4.65 -20.68
C VAL A 175 9.97 3.57 -20.07
N ASP A 176 10.58 2.58 -19.38
CA ASP A 176 9.87 1.53 -18.67
C ASP A 176 10.62 1.10 -17.41
N ASN A 177 9.89 0.63 -16.39
CA ASN A 177 10.47 0.23 -15.13
C ASN A 177 9.55 -0.74 -14.37
N MET A 178 10.10 -1.42 -13.36
CA MET A 178 9.37 -2.43 -12.60
C MET A 178 8.10 -1.90 -11.91
N LEU A 179 8.06 -0.63 -11.52
CA LEU A 179 6.88 -0.03 -10.91
C LEU A 179 5.73 0.07 -11.93
N ARG A 180 6.04 0.52 -13.14
CA ARG A 180 5.09 0.61 -14.26
C ARG A 180 4.55 -0.76 -14.64
N ILE A 181 5.43 -1.74 -14.83
CA ILE A 181 5.06 -3.14 -15.14
C ILE A 181 4.17 -3.75 -14.05
N THR A 182 4.50 -3.51 -12.78
CA THR A 182 3.69 -3.99 -11.65
C THR A 182 2.31 -3.31 -11.61
N SER A 183 2.25 -2.02 -11.93
CA SER A 183 0.98 -1.28 -12.04
C SER A 183 0.11 -1.84 -13.17
N ASP A 184 0.71 -2.07 -14.36
CA ASP A 184 0.02 -2.68 -15.49
C ASP A 184 -0.47 -4.09 -15.17
N GLY A 185 0.33 -4.88 -14.46
CA GLY A 185 -0.07 -6.21 -13.99
C GLY A 185 -1.27 -6.18 -13.04
N ARG A 186 -1.32 -5.19 -12.13
CA ARG A 186 -2.49 -4.99 -11.27
C ARG A 186 -3.74 -4.58 -12.06
N LYS A 187 -3.58 -3.67 -13.03
CA LYS A 187 -4.64 -3.25 -13.94
C LYS A 187 -5.17 -4.43 -14.74
N LEU A 188 -4.29 -5.20 -15.37
CA LEU A 188 -4.63 -6.40 -16.13
C LEU A 188 -5.36 -7.45 -15.28
N GLY A 189 -4.92 -7.63 -14.04
CA GLY A 189 -5.53 -8.57 -13.10
C GLY A 189 -6.93 -8.17 -12.64
N LEU A 190 -7.32 -6.91 -12.80
CA LEU A 190 -8.68 -6.43 -12.53
C LEU A 190 -9.51 -6.42 -13.82
N ASP A 191 -9.10 -5.63 -14.80
CA ASP A 191 -9.73 -5.53 -16.12
C ASP A 191 -8.74 -5.00 -17.15
N PRO A 192 -8.56 -5.66 -18.32
CA PRO A 192 -7.64 -5.21 -19.36
C PRO A 192 -7.91 -3.80 -19.87
N ARG A 193 -9.17 -3.33 -19.85
CA ARG A 193 -9.57 -1.98 -20.27
C ARG A 193 -8.94 -0.87 -19.44
N LEU A 194 -8.38 -1.19 -18.26
CA LEU A 194 -7.56 -0.26 -17.48
C LEU A 194 -6.18 0.00 -18.08
N ILE A 195 -5.71 -0.87 -18.99
CA ILE A 195 -4.48 -0.67 -19.75
C ILE A 195 -4.81 0.06 -21.05
N ASP A 196 -5.77 -0.46 -21.81
CA ASP A 196 -6.23 0.14 -23.06
C ASP A 196 -7.77 0.08 -23.13
N PRO A 197 -8.47 1.23 -23.09
CA PRO A 197 -9.93 1.30 -23.15
C PRO A 197 -10.54 0.72 -24.44
N SER A 198 -9.74 0.52 -25.49
CA SER A 198 -10.21 -0.07 -26.74
C SER A 198 -10.42 -1.59 -26.67
N PHE A 199 -9.96 -2.26 -25.60
CA PHE A 199 -10.17 -3.68 -25.43
C PHE A 199 -11.65 -4.00 -25.18
N GLU A 200 -12.09 -5.11 -25.70
CA GLU A 200 -13.48 -5.55 -25.55
C GLU A 200 -13.82 -5.93 -24.11
N ASP A 201 -15.05 -5.61 -23.70
CA ASP A 201 -15.59 -6.04 -22.41
C ASP A 201 -15.87 -7.55 -22.44
N SER A 202 -15.00 -8.33 -21.84
CA SER A 202 -15.21 -9.78 -21.73
C SER A 202 -16.16 -10.11 -20.58
N PRO A 203 -17.14 -11.00 -20.78
CA PRO A 203 -18.05 -11.41 -19.71
C PRO A 203 -17.33 -12.09 -18.52
N ASP A 204 -16.12 -12.59 -18.75
CA ASP A 204 -15.35 -13.33 -17.75
C ASP A 204 -14.30 -12.47 -17.05
N THR A 205 -14.56 -11.16 -16.88
CA THR A 205 -13.73 -10.28 -16.05
C THR A 205 -14.18 -10.29 -14.60
N LYS A 206 -13.28 -9.87 -13.70
CA LYS A 206 -13.62 -9.68 -12.29
C LYS A 206 -14.72 -8.64 -12.09
N LEU A 207 -14.76 -7.60 -12.92
CA LEU A 207 -15.79 -6.57 -12.85
C LEU A 207 -17.16 -7.15 -13.19
N ASN A 208 -17.25 -7.93 -14.26
CA ASN A 208 -18.51 -8.54 -14.67
C ASN A 208 -18.98 -9.61 -13.66
N GLN A 209 -18.06 -10.36 -13.05
CA GLN A 209 -18.42 -11.25 -11.95
C GLN A 209 -18.91 -10.49 -10.71
N CYS A 210 -18.25 -9.39 -10.37
CA CYS A 210 -18.71 -8.53 -9.27
C CYS A 210 -20.13 -8.02 -9.52
N VAL A 211 -20.42 -7.51 -10.71
CA VAL A 211 -21.78 -7.06 -11.08
C VAL A 211 -22.80 -8.18 -10.95
N ARG A 212 -22.48 -9.40 -11.44
CA ARG A 212 -23.38 -10.57 -11.29
C ARG A 212 -23.66 -10.88 -9.82
N ASN A 213 -22.61 -10.92 -9.00
CA ASN A 213 -22.76 -11.22 -7.57
C ASN A 213 -23.58 -10.16 -6.84
N VAL A 214 -23.30 -8.88 -7.12
CA VAL A 214 -24.06 -7.76 -6.52
C VAL A 214 -25.54 -7.82 -6.94
N THR A 215 -25.81 -8.08 -8.21
CA THR A 215 -27.19 -8.22 -8.74
C THR A 215 -27.92 -9.38 -8.07
N GLN A 216 -27.27 -10.54 -7.96
CA GLN A 216 -27.86 -11.71 -7.30
C GLN A 216 -28.18 -11.42 -5.82
N ILE A 217 -27.20 -10.89 -5.06
CA ILE A 217 -27.39 -10.57 -3.64
C ILE A 217 -28.51 -9.52 -3.48
N TYR A 218 -28.58 -8.53 -4.37
CA TYR A 218 -29.63 -7.51 -4.33
C TYR A 218 -31.03 -8.14 -4.45
N HIS A 219 -31.22 -9.05 -5.39
CA HIS A 219 -32.51 -9.75 -5.57
C HIS A 219 -32.82 -10.69 -4.41
N ASP A 220 -31.81 -11.43 -3.93
CA ASP A 220 -31.99 -12.41 -2.84
C ASP A 220 -32.33 -11.72 -1.50
N THR A 221 -31.89 -10.48 -1.31
CA THR A 221 -32.07 -9.72 -0.06
C THR A 221 -33.01 -8.53 -0.19
N ALA A 222 -33.78 -8.47 -1.28
CA ALA A 222 -34.67 -7.34 -1.59
C ALA A 222 -35.75 -7.07 -0.50
N GLU A 223 -36.28 -8.12 0.11
CA GLU A 223 -37.26 -8.00 1.20
C GLU A 223 -36.61 -7.44 2.47
N GLU A 224 -35.38 -7.81 2.78
CA GLU A 224 -34.63 -7.40 3.97
C GLU A 224 -33.95 -6.03 3.80
N LYS A 225 -33.84 -5.54 2.57
CA LYS A 225 -33.19 -4.26 2.20
C LYS A 225 -31.76 -4.16 2.73
N LEU A 226 -30.98 -5.22 2.57
CA LEU A 226 -29.58 -5.27 3.03
C LEU A 226 -28.70 -4.36 2.19
N THR A 227 -27.60 -3.91 2.79
CA THR A 227 -26.61 -3.02 2.16
C THR A 227 -25.42 -3.81 1.66
N GLN A 228 -24.92 -3.45 0.49
CA GLN A 228 -23.70 -4.00 -0.09
C GLN A 228 -22.64 -2.89 -0.22
N ILE A 229 -21.38 -3.23 -0.01
CA ILE A 229 -20.24 -2.32 -0.17
C ILE A 229 -19.22 -2.98 -1.12
N ILE A 230 -18.83 -2.26 -2.18
CA ILE A 230 -17.81 -2.69 -3.12
C ILE A 230 -16.54 -1.88 -2.83
N PHE A 231 -15.44 -2.58 -2.50
CA PHE A 231 -14.13 -1.97 -2.35
C PHE A 231 -13.31 -2.18 -3.62
N CYS A 232 -12.88 -1.09 -4.24
CA CYS A 232 -12.01 -1.11 -5.41
C CYS A 232 -10.98 0.03 -5.28
N ASP A 233 -9.69 -0.30 -5.41
CA ASP A 233 -8.59 0.65 -5.27
C ASP A 233 -7.97 1.08 -6.61
N LEU A 234 -8.49 0.57 -7.73
CA LEU A 234 -8.06 0.89 -9.08
C LEU A 234 -9.18 1.51 -9.91
N GLY A 235 -8.83 2.30 -10.93
CA GLY A 235 -9.79 2.91 -11.84
C GLY A 235 -10.76 3.87 -11.15
N VAL A 236 -10.27 4.63 -10.18
CA VAL A 236 -11.05 5.61 -9.41
C VAL A 236 -11.42 6.80 -10.30
N PRO A 237 -12.65 7.37 -10.18
CA PRO A 237 -13.05 8.56 -10.92
C PRO A 237 -12.07 9.72 -10.71
N LYS A 238 -11.66 10.37 -11.80
CA LYS A 238 -10.85 11.58 -11.72
C LYS A 238 -11.66 12.69 -11.05
N LYS A 239 -11.10 13.37 -10.07
CA LYS A 239 -11.67 14.62 -9.56
C LYS A 239 -11.60 15.64 -10.69
N ASN A 240 -12.74 16.08 -11.23
CA ASN A 240 -12.80 17.22 -12.12
C ASN A 240 -12.19 18.44 -11.41
N SER A 241 -10.99 18.82 -11.77
CA SER A 241 -10.36 20.08 -11.37
C SER A 241 -11.00 21.25 -12.16
N GLN A 242 -12.31 21.45 -11.96
CA GLN A 242 -12.98 22.69 -12.33
C GLN A 242 -13.27 23.46 -11.04
N SER A 243 -12.27 24.19 -10.59
CA SER A 243 -12.47 25.47 -9.90
C SER A 243 -11.13 26.20 -9.86
N THR A 244 -10.99 27.13 -10.78
CA THR A 244 -10.37 28.44 -10.64
C THR A 244 -9.71 28.71 -9.27
N ASP A 245 -8.38 28.67 -9.19
CA ASP A 245 -7.67 29.84 -8.73
C ASP A 245 -6.24 29.87 -9.32
N LYS A 246 -6.00 30.86 -10.18
CA LYS A 246 -4.66 31.17 -10.70
C LYS A 246 -3.92 31.93 -9.61
N GLY A 247 -3.14 31.22 -8.81
CA GLY A 247 -2.17 31.77 -7.89
C GLY A 247 -0.80 31.19 -8.22
N GLU A 248 0.05 32.03 -8.74
CA GLU A 248 1.45 31.76 -9.10
C GLU A 248 2.19 31.11 -7.94
N ASN A 249 2.77 29.92 -8.17
CA ASN A 249 4.12 29.54 -7.71
C ASN A 249 4.45 28.14 -8.26
N ALA A 250 5.17 28.19 -9.36
CA ALA A 250 5.66 27.01 -10.08
C ALA A 250 7.04 26.61 -9.53
N ASP A 251 7.11 26.13 -8.30
CA ASP A 251 8.32 25.44 -7.80
C ASP A 251 7.95 24.71 -6.52
N GLU A 252 7.52 23.47 -6.63
CA GLU A 252 7.56 22.40 -5.64
C GLU A 252 6.54 21.30 -5.98
N LYS A 253 6.76 20.58 -7.07
CA LYS A 253 6.05 19.32 -7.29
C LYS A 253 6.61 18.28 -6.34
N SER A 254 5.82 17.96 -5.30
CA SER A 254 6.18 16.95 -4.32
C SER A 254 6.25 15.53 -4.92
N ALA A 255 7.02 14.65 -4.29
CA ALA A 255 7.18 13.25 -4.74
C ALA A 255 5.85 12.47 -4.84
N SER A 256 4.79 12.89 -4.12
CA SER A 256 3.44 12.32 -4.24
C SER A 256 2.75 12.69 -5.57
N GLU A 257 3.18 13.74 -6.26
CA GLU A 257 2.69 14.09 -7.59
C GLU A 257 3.44 13.34 -8.69
N ARG A 258 4.56 12.70 -8.37
CA ARG A 258 5.28 11.79 -9.29
C ARG A 258 4.69 10.38 -9.31
N GLU A 259 3.92 9.98 -8.29
CA GLU A 259 3.13 8.75 -8.31
C GLU A 259 1.85 8.87 -9.16
N SER A 260 1.44 10.07 -9.54
CA SER A 260 0.29 10.32 -10.41
C SER A 260 0.64 10.40 -11.91
N LEU A 261 1.74 9.79 -12.33
CA LEU A 261 1.93 9.37 -13.74
C LEU A 261 1.14 8.08 -14.02
N GLU A 262 -0.07 7.97 -13.50
CA GLU A 262 -1.09 7.13 -14.08
C GLU A 262 -1.47 7.81 -15.40
N GLU A 263 -1.00 7.23 -16.50
CA GLU A 263 -1.41 7.61 -17.86
C GLU A 263 -2.93 7.73 -17.87
N GLU A 264 -3.42 8.76 -18.54
CA GLU A 264 -4.84 9.08 -18.65
C GLU A 264 -5.61 7.91 -19.25
N CYS A 265 -6.06 6.98 -18.42
CA CYS A 265 -7.01 5.98 -18.85
C CYS A 265 -8.40 6.59 -18.75
N ASP A 266 -9.11 6.68 -19.89
CA ASP A 266 -10.48 7.18 -19.95
C ASP A 266 -11.49 6.19 -19.38
N PHE A 267 -11.08 4.95 -19.07
CA PHE A 267 -11.92 3.93 -18.49
C PHE A 267 -12.00 4.04 -16.97
N CYS A 268 -13.21 4.25 -16.43
CA CYS A 268 -13.49 4.33 -15.01
C CYS A 268 -14.23 3.08 -14.53
N VAL A 269 -13.63 2.31 -13.63
CA VAL A 269 -14.23 1.09 -13.06
C VAL A 269 -15.52 1.39 -12.33
N TYR A 270 -15.59 2.49 -11.59
CA TYR A 270 -16.77 2.88 -10.82
C TYR A 270 -17.96 3.20 -11.72
N ASP A 271 -17.71 3.89 -12.83
CA ASP A 271 -18.77 4.22 -13.79
C ASP A 271 -19.23 2.96 -14.53
N ASP A 272 -18.32 2.09 -14.95
CA ASP A 272 -18.65 0.81 -15.61
C ASP A 272 -19.52 -0.08 -14.71
N ILE A 273 -19.15 -0.24 -13.44
CA ILE A 273 -19.96 -1.01 -12.47
C ILE A 273 -21.33 -0.36 -12.28
N ARG A 274 -21.38 0.97 -12.06
CA ARG A 274 -22.64 1.71 -11.89
C ARG A 274 -23.56 1.51 -13.08
N ASP A 275 -23.06 1.71 -14.30
CA ASP A 275 -23.87 1.65 -15.51
C ASP A 275 -24.40 0.24 -15.77
N LYS A 276 -23.60 -0.78 -15.46
CA LYS A 276 -24.02 -2.19 -15.53
C LYS A 276 -25.05 -2.55 -14.46
N LEU A 277 -24.94 -2.03 -13.26
CA LEU A 277 -25.94 -2.24 -12.20
C LEU A 277 -27.27 -1.57 -12.59
N ILE A 278 -27.24 -0.34 -13.10
CA ILE A 278 -28.41 0.35 -13.60
C ILE A 278 -29.07 -0.45 -14.74
N ALA A 279 -28.28 -0.99 -15.67
CA ALA A 279 -28.79 -1.84 -16.76
C ALA A 279 -29.45 -3.14 -16.26
N ASN A 280 -29.05 -3.62 -15.09
CA ASN A 280 -29.67 -4.77 -14.40
C ASN A 280 -30.83 -4.39 -13.46
N GLY A 281 -31.23 -3.13 -13.43
CA GLY A 281 -32.40 -2.68 -12.67
C GLY A 281 -32.14 -2.37 -11.19
N ILE A 282 -30.88 -2.08 -10.85
CA ILE A 282 -30.44 -1.70 -9.48
C ILE A 282 -30.14 -0.21 -9.41
#